data_4c52a7b9715f1116756d20d16787e02d
#
_entry.id   4c52a7b9715f1116756d20d16787e02d
#
_cell.length_a   1.000
_cell.length_b   1.000
_cell.length_c   1.000
_cell.angle_alpha   90.00
_cell.angle_beta   90.00
_cell.angle_gamma   90.00
#
_symmetry.space_group_name_H-M   'P 1'
#
loop_
_entity.id
_entity.type
_entity.pdbx_description
1 polymer ?
#
loop_
_entity_poly.entity_id
_entity_poly.type
_entity_poly.pdbx_seq_one_letter_code
_entity_poly.pdbx_strand_id
1 'polypeptide(L)'
;IPESEDYEILAGHNRTEAWRLTGHTTIPAEVVNADDARAVSIAVATNLLRRQDLTIIERGKAYRALLEENNRHGQRNAAQTSATFGENRQKLGQVIDDETFGENRQRYNARKLVADFFGVTEYEIRKAIKLAGLIPPLADILENNPRKLPIACAELIADYNAATQQAFVEMCSIEDYTLNKAAMQSIVHTCPPPSANHQDIFAAWRQVRARETQRRAAPPKKISFDRRKFAPYLER
;
A
#
# COMPACT_ATOMS: atom_id res chain seq x y z
N ILE A 1 20.34 -19.86 25.53
CA ILE A 1 20.93 -20.21 24.20
C ILE A 1 20.06 -21.32 23.68
N PRO A 2 19.46 -21.22 22.48
CA PRO A 2 18.68 -22.31 21.92
C PRO A 2 19.59 -23.54 21.69
N GLU A 3 19.00 -24.71 21.82
CA GLU A 3 19.70 -26.00 21.69
C GLU A 3 20.20 -26.30 20.26
N SER A 4 19.85 -25.49 19.26
CA SER A 4 20.35 -25.61 17.88
C SER A 4 21.57 -24.73 17.66
N GLU A 5 22.62 -25.29 17.04
CA GLU A 5 23.83 -24.55 16.65
C GLU A 5 23.60 -23.59 15.48
N ASP A 6 22.41 -23.59 14.87
CA ASP A 6 22.07 -22.84 13.69
C ASP A 6 21.27 -21.56 14.03
N TYR A 7 21.66 -20.44 13.41
CA TYR A 7 21.00 -19.15 13.54
C TYR A 7 20.46 -18.69 12.18
N GLU A 8 19.24 -18.15 12.19
CA GLU A 8 18.67 -17.49 11.01
C GLU A 8 19.09 -16.00 10.99
N ILE A 9 19.54 -15.53 9.82
CA ILE A 9 19.89 -14.12 9.64
C ILE A 9 18.61 -13.33 9.34
N LEU A 10 18.12 -12.55 10.29
CA LEU A 10 16.94 -11.70 10.13
C LEU A 10 17.26 -10.38 9.44
N ALA A 11 18.47 -9.86 9.58
CA ALA A 11 18.91 -8.62 8.98
C ALA A 11 20.42 -8.64 8.72
N GLY A 12 20.86 -7.98 7.64
CA GLY A 12 22.28 -7.81 7.34
C GLY A 12 22.87 -8.86 6.39
N HIS A 13 22.07 -9.57 5.60
CA HIS A 13 22.53 -10.58 4.65
C HIS A 13 23.69 -10.09 3.76
N ASN A 14 23.57 -8.91 3.14
CA ASN A 14 24.61 -8.34 2.29
C ASN A 14 25.89 -8.05 3.08
N ARG A 15 25.78 -7.63 4.33
CA ARG A 15 26.94 -7.38 5.21
C ARG A 15 27.62 -8.68 5.58
N THR A 16 26.86 -9.70 5.90
CA THR A 16 27.39 -11.05 6.20
C THR A 16 28.10 -11.63 4.99
N GLU A 17 27.52 -11.50 3.80
CA GLU A 17 28.14 -11.97 2.58
C GLU A 17 29.42 -11.19 2.24
N ALA A 18 29.41 -9.87 2.33
CA ALA A 18 30.63 -9.05 2.14
C ALA A 18 31.73 -9.43 3.13
N TRP A 19 31.37 -9.70 4.37
CA TRP A 19 32.30 -10.10 5.42
C TRP A 19 32.94 -11.47 5.11
N ARG A 20 32.13 -12.41 4.62
CA ARG A 20 32.59 -13.73 4.18
C ARG A 20 33.54 -13.63 2.97
N LEU A 21 33.22 -12.78 2.00
CA LEU A 21 34.04 -12.55 0.80
C LEU A 21 35.38 -11.91 1.13
N THR A 22 35.53 -11.17 2.24
CA THR A 22 36.79 -10.61 2.72
C THR A 22 37.60 -11.61 3.55
N GLY A 23 37.21 -12.87 3.63
CA GLY A 23 37.96 -13.95 4.30
C GLY A 23 37.75 -14.02 5.81
N HIS A 24 36.80 -13.29 6.37
CA HIS A 24 36.49 -13.38 7.80
C HIS A 24 35.62 -14.59 8.12
N THR A 25 35.94 -15.30 9.19
CA THR A 25 35.22 -16.50 9.65
C THR A 25 34.14 -16.18 10.69
N THR A 26 34.20 -14.98 11.30
CA THR A 26 33.26 -14.54 12.33
C THR A 26 32.77 -13.13 12.06
N ILE A 27 31.52 -12.85 12.40
CA ILE A 27 30.91 -11.52 12.26
C ILE A 27 30.26 -11.10 13.58
N PRO A 28 30.42 -9.86 14.02
CA PRO A 28 29.67 -9.33 15.15
C PRO A 28 28.17 -9.33 14.84
N ALA A 29 27.39 -10.02 15.67
CA ALA A 29 25.95 -10.15 15.50
C ALA A 29 25.25 -10.00 16.85
N GLU A 30 24.03 -9.48 16.80
CA GLU A 30 23.09 -9.47 17.93
C GLU A 30 22.15 -10.68 17.78
N VAL A 31 22.16 -11.58 18.75
CA VAL A 31 21.28 -12.75 18.79
C VAL A 31 20.01 -12.37 19.53
N VAL A 32 18.87 -12.55 18.89
CA VAL A 32 17.54 -12.28 19.47
C VAL A 32 16.70 -13.55 19.46
N ASN A 33 15.97 -13.79 20.53
CA ASN A 33 14.98 -14.86 20.55
C ASN A 33 13.68 -14.34 19.91
N ALA A 34 13.27 -14.93 18.78
CA ALA A 34 12.10 -14.51 18.01
C ALA A 34 11.34 -15.73 17.49
N ASP A 35 10.02 -15.71 17.60
CA ASP A 35 9.18 -16.61 16.82
C ASP A 35 9.11 -16.14 15.35
N ASP A 36 8.55 -16.97 14.47
CA ASP A 36 8.47 -16.69 13.03
C ASP A 36 7.84 -15.31 12.72
N ALA A 37 6.82 -14.93 13.48
CA ALA A 37 6.13 -13.66 13.28
C ALA A 37 7.01 -12.47 13.64
N ARG A 38 7.73 -12.55 14.76
CA ARG A 38 8.70 -11.53 15.20
C ARG A 38 9.91 -11.47 14.28
N ALA A 39 10.37 -12.62 13.76
CA ALA A 39 11.44 -12.69 12.77
C ALA A 39 11.06 -11.92 11.50
N VAL A 40 9.86 -12.15 10.96
CA VAL A 40 9.32 -11.42 9.80
C VAL A 40 9.27 -9.92 10.08
N SER A 41 8.78 -9.48 11.23
CA SER A 41 8.72 -8.06 11.59
C SER A 41 10.08 -7.39 11.68
N ILE A 42 11.04 -8.05 12.29
CA ILE A 42 12.42 -7.53 12.36
C ILE A 42 12.97 -7.36 10.94
N ALA A 43 12.82 -8.37 10.09
CA ALA A 43 13.27 -8.33 8.70
C ALA A 43 12.59 -7.19 7.91
N VAL A 44 11.27 -7.06 8.03
CA VAL A 44 10.47 -6.03 7.35
C VAL A 44 10.83 -4.62 7.85
N ALA A 45 10.85 -4.40 9.16
CA ALA A 45 11.17 -3.09 9.74
C ALA A 45 12.60 -2.65 9.35
N THR A 46 13.55 -3.57 9.37
CA THR A 46 14.93 -3.28 8.99
C THR A 46 15.06 -2.91 7.51
N ASN A 47 14.32 -3.58 6.63
CA ASN A 47 14.28 -3.26 5.20
C ASN A 47 13.60 -1.92 4.94
N LEU A 48 12.44 -1.65 5.56
CA LEU A 48 11.73 -0.37 5.44
C LEU A 48 12.58 0.82 5.92
N LEU A 49 13.35 0.67 7.01
CA LEU A 49 14.21 1.72 7.52
C LEU A 49 15.43 2.00 6.63
N ARG A 50 15.92 1.01 5.89
CA ARG A 50 17.13 1.12 5.06
C ARG A 50 16.85 1.52 3.62
N ARG A 51 15.72 1.09 3.06
CA ARG A 51 15.40 1.31 1.66
C ARG A 51 14.40 2.45 1.50
N GLN A 52 14.89 3.58 0.98
CA GLN A 52 14.05 4.72 0.63
C GLN A 52 13.34 4.55 -0.73
N ASP A 53 13.79 3.57 -1.53
CA ASP A 53 13.36 3.29 -2.90
C ASP A 53 12.25 2.23 -3.01
N LEU A 54 11.67 1.78 -1.89
CA LEU A 54 10.58 0.80 -1.91
C LEU A 54 9.35 1.35 -2.63
N THR A 55 8.79 0.52 -3.50
CA THR A 55 7.54 0.82 -4.19
C THR A 55 6.36 0.89 -3.21
N ILE A 56 5.25 1.51 -3.65
CA ILE A 56 4.06 1.60 -2.81
C ILE A 56 3.48 0.21 -2.48
N ILE A 57 3.63 -0.74 -3.40
CA ILE A 57 3.19 -2.14 -3.23
C ILE A 57 4.05 -2.85 -2.17
N GLU A 58 5.38 -2.73 -2.27
CA GLU A 58 6.32 -3.30 -1.30
C GLU A 58 6.09 -2.74 0.09
N ARG A 59 5.93 -1.40 0.21
CA ARG A 59 5.57 -0.76 1.49
C ARG A 59 4.26 -1.30 2.04
N GLY A 60 3.25 -1.48 1.19
CA GLY A 60 1.95 -2.01 1.60
C GLY A 60 2.03 -3.44 2.15
N LYS A 61 2.81 -4.32 1.51
CA LYS A 61 3.08 -5.68 2.01
C LYS A 61 3.78 -5.65 3.37
N ALA A 62 4.78 -4.78 3.51
CA ALA A 62 5.53 -4.60 4.73
C ALA A 62 4.67 -4.06 5.88
N TYR A 63 3.86 -3.03 5.65
CA TYR A 63 2.92 -2.51 6.65
C TYR A 63 1.88 -3.55 7.06
N ARG A 64 1.39 -4.37 6.12
CA ARG A 64 0.47 -5.46 6.43
C ARG A 64 1.11 -6.46 7.37
N ALA A 65 2.32 -6.93 7.08
CA ALA A 65 3.04 -7.87 7.92
C ALA A 65 3.25 -7.33 9.35
N LEU A 66 3.66 -6.06 9.48
CA LEU A 66 3.84 -5.41 10.78
C LEU A 66 2.53 -5.29 11.58
N LEU A 67 1.42 -4.95 10.91
CA LEU A 67 0.12 -4.85 11.58
C LEU A 67 -0.45 -6.21 11.98
N GLU A 68 -0.23 -7.24 11.18
CA GLU A 68 -0.66 -8.61 11.51
C GLU A 68 0.07 -9.14 12.74
N GLU A 69 1.36 -8.86 12.86
CA GLU A 69 2.12 -9.22 14.05
C GLU A 69 1.66 -8.45 15.28
N ASN A 70 1.55 -7.14 15.21
CA ASN A 70 1.06 -6.32 16.32
C ASN A 70 -0.33 -6.77 16.81
N ASN A 71 -1.19 -7.25 15.88
CA ASN A 71 -2.48 -7.82 16.25
C ASN A 71 -2.35 -9.17 16.98
N ARG A 72 -1.37 -10.02 16.62
CA ARG A 72 -1.11 -11.31 17.29
C ARG A 72 -0.52 -11.12 18.69
N HIS A 73 0.36 -10.14 18.87
CA HIS A 73 0.95 -9.81 20.18
C HIS A 73 -0.05 -9.18 21.15
N GLY A 74 -1.01 -8.40 20.68
CA GLY A 74 -2.10 -7.87 21.49
C GLY A 74 -3.02 -8.97 22.07
N GLN A 75 -2.97 -10.18 21.52
CA GLN A 75 -3.68 -11.36 22.04
C GLN A 75 -2.82 -12.24 22.97
N ARG A 76 -1.50 -12.07 22.98
CA ARG A 76 -0.56 -12.79 23.84
C ARG A 76 0.13 -11.79 24.77
N ASN A 77 -0.40 -11.69 25.99
CA ASN A 77 0.17 -11.08 27.20
C ASN A 77 1.32 -10.06 27.05
N ALA A 78 1.04 -8.83 27.45
CA ALA A 78 1.92 -7.68 27.61
C ALA A 78 3.17 -7.89 28.50
N ALA A 79 3.47 -9.09 28.99
CA ALA A 79 4.43 -9.32 30.08
C ALA A 79 5.88 -9.64 29.67
N GLN A 80 6.22 -9.76 28.37
CA GLN A 80 7.57 -10.23 28.00
C GLN A 80 8.31 -9.47 26.89
N THR A 81 7.95 -8.26 26.55
CA THR A 81 8.63 -7.51 25.48
C THR A 81 9.44 -6.31 25.98
N SER A 82 10.24 -6.47 27.03
CA SER A 82 11.30 -5.52 27.35
C SER A 82 12.64 -6.20 27.12
N ALA A 83 13.24 -5.97 26.00
CA ALA A 83 14.68 -5.82 25.76
C ALA A 83 15.01 -5.93 24.28
N THR A 84 15.79 -5.00 23.85
CA THR A 84 16.70 -5.06 22.72
C THR A 84 16.27 -4.52 21.35
N PHE A 85 16.24 -3.21 21.18
CA PHE A 85 16.55 -2.45 19.95
C PHE A 85 16.88 -1.00 20.34
N GLY A 86 17.99 -0.40 19.91
CA GLY A 86 18.47 0.92 20.33
C GLY A 86 17.41 2.04 20.37
N GLU A 87 17.75 3.29 20.59
CA GLU A 87 16.83 4.39 20.95
C GLU A 87 15.50 4.49 20.15
N ASN A 88 15.49 4.07 18.88
CA ASN A 88 14.26 3.93 18.07
C ASN A 88 13.41 2.71 18.48
N ARG A 89 13.96 1.72 19.14
CA ARG A 89 13.31 0.55 19.73
C ARG A 89 12.48 0.91 20.97
N GLN A 90 13.01 1.79 21.83
CA GLN A 90 12.29 2.19 23.05
C GLN A 90 10.99 2.90 22.73
N LYS A 91 10.92 3.65 21.62
CA LYS A 91 9.67 4.30 21.18
C LYS A 91 8.62 3.29 20.71
N LEU A 92 9.01 2.21 20.02
CA LEU A 92 8.07 1.18 19.57
C LEU A 92 7.60 0.28 20.73
N GLY A 93 8.52 -0.06 21.67
CA GLY A 93 8.21 -0.86 22.85
C GLY A 93 7.36 -0.13 23.89
N GLN A 94 7.65 1.15 24.19
CA GLN A 94 6.90 1.95 25.17
C GLN A 94 5.46 2.22 24.78
N VAL A 95 5.12 2.14 23.49
CA VAL A 95 3.77 2.42 22.99
C VAL A 95 2.89 1.17 22.97
N ILE A 96 3.48 -0.03 23.18
CA ILE A 96 2.75 -1.31 23.25
C ILE A 96 2.24 -1.60 24.68
N ASP A 97 2.81 -0.94 25.71
CA ASP A 97 2.53 -1.22 27.14
C ASP A 97 1.29 -0.52 27.72
N ASP A 98 0.52 0.24 26.93
CA ASP A 98 -0.68 0.92 27.45
C ASP A 98 -1.91 -0.02 27.37
N GLU A 99 -2.09 -0.76 28.46
CA GLU A 99 -3.28 -1.59 28.72
C GLU A 99 -4.53 -0.73 28.75
N THR A 100 -5.45 -1.00 27.91
CA THR A 100 -6.91 -0.93 28.02
C THR A 100 -7.57 -0.47 26.73
N PHE A 101 -8.49 -1.34 26.27
CA PHE A 101 -9.66 -1.09 25.40
C PHE A 101 -9.71 -1.93 24.08
N GLY A 102 -10.84 -2.59 23.92
CA GLY A 102 -11.39 -3.50 22.94
C GLY A 102 -10.80 -3.56 21.50
N GLU A 103 -10.94 -4.68 20.82
CA GLU A 103 -10.30 -5.06 19.55
C GLU A 103 -10.24 -3.96 18.44
N ASN A 104 -11.23 -3.08 18.36
CA ASN A 104 -11.23 -1.98 17.39
C ASN A 104 -10.28 -0.83 17.77
N ARG A 105 -10.05 -0.58 19.05
CA ARG A 105 -9.09 0.40 19.54
C ARG A 105 -7.64 -0.11 19.41
N GLN A 106 -7.42 -1.40 19.62
CA GLN A 106 -6.08 -2.01 19.41
C GLN A 106 -5.64 -1.92 17.95
N ARG A 107 -6.53 -2.17 16.99
CA ARG A 107 -6.25 -1.99 15.55
C ARG A 107 -5.98 -0.54 15.17
N TYR A 108 -6.67 0.40 15.78
CA TYR A 108 -6.45 1.82 15.57
C TYR A 108 -5.10 2.26 16.13
N ASN A 109 -4.78 1.85 17.34
CA ASN A 109 -3.51 2.14 17.98
C ASN A 109 -2.32 1.54 17.19
N ALA A 110 -2.40 0.31 16.74
CA ALA A 110 -1.33 -0.33 15.97
C ALA A 110 -1.01 0.44 14.66
N ARG A 111 -2.02 0.92 13.92
CA ARG A 111 -1.77 1.73 12.71
C ARG A 111 -1.12 3.06 13.04
N LYS A 112 -1.59 3.73 14.08
CA LYS A 112 -1.02 5.00 14.53
C LYS A 112 0.43 4.84 14.91
N LEU A 113 0.76 3.76 15.64
CA LEU A 113 2.13 3.44 16.03
C LEU A 113 3.05 3.23 14.83
N VAL A 114 2.60 2.44 13.87
CA VAL A 114 3.35 2.22 12.62
C VAL A 114 3.48 3.53 11.84
N ALA A 115 2.45 4.37 11.81
CA ALA A 115 2.47 5.67 11.15
C ALA A 115 3.48 6.62 11.79
N ASP A 116 3.44 6.76 13.10
CA ASP A 116 4.36 7.61 13.87
C ASP A 116 5.82 7.11 13.74
N PHE A 117 6.02 5.78 13.76
CA PHE A 117 7.34 5.18 13.61
C PHE A 117 8.00 5.45 12.25
N PHE A 118 7.23 5.38 11.16
CA PHE A 118 7.73 5.63 9.80
C PHE A 118 7.58 7.08 9.34
N GLY A 119 7.00 7.96 10.16
CA GLY A 119 6.77 9.36 9.79
C GLY A 119 5.77 9.54 8.64
N VAL A 120 4.81 8.61 8.51
CA VAL A 120 3.75 8.61 7.49
C VAL A 120 2.38 8.73 8.13
N THR A 121 1.37 9.08 7.34
CA THR A 121 0.00 9.14 7.84
C THR A 121 -0.66 7.75 7.85
N GLU A 122 -1.64 7.55 8.75
CA GLU A 122 -2.45 6.33 8.74
C GLU A 122 -3.19 6.11 7.41
N TYR A 123 -3.51 7.20 6.72
CA TYR A 123 -4.11 7.15 5.39
C TYR A 123 -3.15 6.53 4.37
N GLU A 124 -1.88 6.93 4.38
CA GLU A 124 -0.85 6.37 3.50
C GLU A 124 -0.61 4.88 3.77
N ILE A 125 -0.61 4.48 5.04
CA ILE A 125 -0.52 3.06 5.41
C ILE A 125 -1.71 2.27 4.85
N ARG A 126 -2.94 2.75 5.09
CA ARG A 126 -4.15 2.08 4.57
C ARG A 126 -4.15 1.98 3.06
N LYS A 127 -3.76 3.06 2.39
CA LYS A 127 -3.65 3.14 0.94
C LYS A 127 -2.62 2.13 0.40
N ALA A 128 -1.42 2.09 0.97
CA ALA A 128 -0.38 1.17 0.56
C ALA A 128 -0.80 -0.29 0.77
N ILE A 129 -1.39 -0.62 1.93
CA ILE A 129 -1.92 -1.96 2.23
C ILE A 129 -3.01 -2.36 1.24
N LYS A 130 -3.91 -1.44 0.90
CA LYS A 130 -4.97 -1.67 -0.07
C LYS A 130 -4.40 -1.98 -1.44
N LEU A 131 -3.46 -1.18 -1.93
CA LEU A 131 -2.79 -1.38 -3.21
C LEU A 131 -1.97 -2.68 -3.26
N ALA A 132 -1.41 -3.12 -2.13
CA ALA A 132 -0.75 -4.43 -2.04
C ALA A 132 -1.70 -5.63 -2.21
N GLY A 133 -3.01 -5.40 -2.27
CA GLY A 133 -4.03 -6.39 -2.64
C GLY A 133 -4.26 -6.54 -4.14
N LEU A 134 -3.58 -5.77 -4.97
CA LEU A 134 -3.64 -5.92 -6.42
C LEU A 134 -2.94 -7.21 -6.86
N ILE A 135 -3.49 -7.84 -7.92
CA ILE A 135 -2.82 -8.96 -8.58
C ILE A 135 -1.51 -8.50 -9.22
N PRO A 136 -0.49 -9.38 -9.35
CA PRO A 136 0.83 -9.00 -9.84
C PRO A 136 0.82 -8.20 -11.16
N PRO A 137 0.05 -8.55 -12.20
CA PRO A 137 0.03 -7.77 -13.44
C PRO A 137 -0.44 -6.33 -13.26
N LEU A 138 -1.43 -6.06 -12.36
CA LEU A 138 -1.88 -4.70 -12.08
C LEU A 138 -0.87 -3.93 -11.22
N ALA A 139 -0.20 -4.61 -10.30
CA ALA A 139 0.87 -4.03 -9.51
C ALA A 139 2.02 -3.57 -10.43
N ASP A 140 2.44 -4.42 -11.38
CA ASP A 140 3.48 -4.10 -12.36
C ASP A 140 3.07 -2.89 -13.26
N ILE A 141 1.82 -2.85 -13.70
CA ILE A 141 1.32 -1.71 -14.49
C ILE A 141 1.34 -0.42 -13.66
N LEU A 142 0.92 -0.49 -12.40
CA LEU A 142 0.89 0.66 -11.50
C LEU A 142 2.30 1.24 -11.26
N GLU A 143 3.30 0.38 -11.11
CA GLU A 143 4.68 0.76 -10.84
C GLU A 143 5.40 1.25 -12.09
N ASN A 144 5.26 0.53 -13.21
CA ASN A 144 6.02 0.81 -14.42
C ASN A 144 5.29 1.78 -15.39
N ASN A 145 3.97 1.86 -15.31
CA ASN A 145 3.17 2.71 -16.20
C ASN A 145 2.00 3.41 -15.49
N PRO A 146 2.28 4.35 -14.56
CA PRO A 146 1.27 5.04 -13.77
C PRO A 146 0.30 5.89 -14.61
N ARG A 147 0.62 6.17 -15.87
CA ARG A 147 -0.30 6.82 -16.80
C ARG A 147 -1.44 5.89 -17.24
N LYS A 148 -1.17 4.61 -17.43
CA LYS A 148 -2.17 3.60 -17.79
C LYS A 148 -3.09 3.27 -16.61
N LEU A 149 -2.52 3.17 -15.42
CA LEU A 149 -3.23 2.88 -14.18
C LEU A 149 -2.90 3.93 -13.10
N PRO A 150 -3.62 5.05 -13.05
CA PRO A 150 -3.46 6.03 -11.97
C PRO A 150 -3.79 5.42 -10.60
N ILE A 151 -3.04 5.83 -9.57
CA ILE A 151 -3.21 5.34 -8.20
C ILE A 151 -4.66 5.40 -7.72
N ALA A 152 -5.39 6.48 -8.05
CA ALA A 152 -6.80 6.64 -7.68
C ALA A 152 -7.74 5.60 -8.32
N CYS A 153 -7.39 5.06 -9.49
CA CYS A 153 -8.10 3.94 -10.12
C CYS A 153 -7.69 2.62 -9.49
N ALA A 154 -6.40 2.44 -9.24
CA ALA A 154 -5.85 1.26 -8.59
C ALA A 154 -6.47 1.03 -7.19
N GLU A 155 -6.70 2.10 -6.42
CA GLU A 155 -7.40 2.04 -5.13
C GLU A 155 -8.84 1.49 -5.25
N LEU A 156 -9.57 1.84 -6.30
CA LEU A 156 -10.92 1.33 -6.55
C LEU A 156 -10.88 -0.12 -7.04
N ILE A 157 -9.91 -0.48 -7.85
CA ILE A 157 -9.72 -1.84 -8.37
C ILE A 157 -9.33 -2.81 -7.24
N ALA A 158 -8.55 -2.36 -6.27
CA ALA A 158 -8.09 -3.18 -5.16
C ALA A 158 -9.24 -3.68 -4.23
N ASP A 159 -10.44 -3.14 -4.35
CA ASP A 159 -11.62 -3.62 -3.63
C ASP A 159 -12.25 -4.87 -4.29
N TYR A 160 -11.87 -5.19 -5.52
CA TYR A 160 -12.36 -6.38 -6.22
C TYR A 160 -11.50 -7.60 -5.92
N ASN A 161 -12.11 -8.79 -6.05
CA ASN A 161 -11.39 -10.05 -5.96
C ASN A 161 -10.43 -10.25 -7.16
N ALA A 162 -9.48 -11.17 -7.03
CA ALA A 162 -8.45 -11.41 -8.03
C ALA A 162 -9.01 -11.78 -9.42
N ALA A 163 -10.10 -12.55 -9.46
CA ALA A 163 -10.73 -12.94 -10.73
C ALA A 163 -11.31 -11.73 -11.47
N THR A 164 -11.96 -10.83 -10.74
CA THR A 164 -12.51 -9.59 -11.30
C THR A 164 -11.42 -8.60 -11.69
N GLN A 165 -10.32 -8.54 -10.92
CA GLN A 165 -9.17 -7.70 -11.25
C GLN A 165 -8.54 -8.03 -12.61
N GLN A 166 -8.65 -9.28 -13.08
CA GLN A 166 -8.14 -9.69 -14.39
C GLN A 166 -8.76 -8.91 -15.55
N ALA A 167 -10.04 -8.55 -15.45
CA ALA A 167 -10.71 -7.71 -16.46
C ALA A 167 -10.05 -6.34 -16.61
N PHE A 168 -9.56 -5.76 -15.51
CA PHE A 168 -8.88 -4.47 -15.54
C PHE A 168 -7.46 -4.56 -16.14
N VAL A 169 -6.78 -5.70 -16.03
CA VAL A 169 -5.52 -5.94 -16.75
C VAL A 169 -5.72 -5.81 -18.25
N GLU A 170 -6.78 -6.44 -18.77
CA GLU A 170 -7.12 -6.37 -20.19
C GLU A 170 -7.44 -4.94 -20.64
N MET A 171 -8.19 -4.18 -19.83
CA MET A 171 -8.46 -2.77 -20.10
C MET A 171 -7.20 -1.93 -20.16
N CYS A 172 -6.25 -2.15 -19.25
CA CYS A 172 -4.98 -1.44 -19.23
C CYS A 172 -4.07 -1.80 -20.43
N SER A 173 -4.30 -2.96 -21.04
CA SER A 173 -3.54 -3.42 -22.22
C SER A 173 -3.99 -2.73 -23.52
N ILE A 174 -5.13 -2.04 -23.54
CA ILE A 174 -5.63 -1.32 -24.71
C ILE A 174 -4.75 -0.09 -24.95
N GLU A 175 -4.20 0.07 -26.16
CA GLU A 175 -3.17 1.05 -26.46
C GLU A 175 -3.65 2.48 -26.17
N ASP A 176 -4.61 3.00 -26.77
CA ASP A 176 -5.01 4.42 -26.66
C ASP A 176 -5.99 4.71 -25.51
N TYR A 177 -6.00 3.87 -24.48
CA TYR A 177 -6.88 4.06 -23.35
C TYR A 177 -6.13 4.19 -22.03
N THR A 178 -6.51 5.22 -21.27
CA THR A 178 -6.05 5.45 -19.89
C THR A 178 -7.26 5.45 -18.98
N LEU A 179 -7.22 4.63 -17.93
CA LEU A 179 -8.25 4.66 -16.90
C LEU A 179 -8.26 6.03 -16.20
N ASN A 180 -9.44 6.60 -16.03
CA ASN A 180 -9.60 7.80 -15.23
C ASN A 180 -10.55 7.55 -14.04
N LYS A 181 -10.43 8.37 -13.00
CA LYS A 181 -11.18 8.19 -11.76
C LYS A 181 -12.70 8.23 -11.99
N ALA A 182 -13.18 9.13 -12.84
CA ALA A 182 -14.63 9.28 -13.10
C ALA A 182 -15.20 8.05 -13.83
N ALA A 183 -14.45 7.53 -14.82
CA ALA A 183 -14.80 6.29 -15.51
C ALA A 183 -14.83 5.12 -14.54
N MET A 184 -13.80 5.01 -13.71
CA MET A 184 -13.71 3.95 -12.72
C MET A 184 -14.84 4.01 -11.68
N GLN A 185 -15.19 5.19 -11.18
CA GLN A 185 -16.34 5.38 -10.28
C GLN A 185 -17.68 4.96 -10.94
N SER A 186 -17.84 5.23 -12.22
CA SER A 186 -19.04 4.79 -12.96
C SER A 186 -19.10 3.26 -13.10
N ILE A 187 -17.95 2.62 -13.33
CA ILE A 187 -17.85 1.15 -13.37
C ILE A 187 -18.19 0.56 -12.00
N VAL A 188 -17.61 1.07 -10.92
CA VAL A 188 -17.89 0.64 -9.55
C VAL A 188 -19.35 0.81 -9.18
N HIS A 189 -20.00 1.87 -9.65
CA HIS A 189 -21.43 2.09 -9.40
C HIS A 189 -22.31 1.04 -10.12
N THR A 190 -21.93 0.64 -11.33
CA THR A 190 -22.66 -0.35 -12.13
C THR A 190 -22.36 -1.78 -11.69
N CYS A 191 -21.13 -2.03 -11.34
CA CYS A 191 -20.58 -3.34 -10.97
C CYS A 191 -19.86 -3.21 -9.61
N PRO A 192 -20.57 -3.24 -8.48
CA PRO A 192 -19.97 -3.01 -7.16
C PRO A 192 -19.03 -4.15 -6.74
N PRO A 193 -17.94 -3.84 -6.02
CA PRO A 193 -17.08 -4.86 -5.44
C PRO A 193 -17.82 -5.68 -4.35
N PRO A 194 -17.34 -6.86 -3.94
CA PRO A 194 -16.01 -7.41 -4.25
C PRO A 194 -15.94 -8.24 -5.52
N SER A 195 -17.03 -8.63 -6.11
CA SER A 195 -17.02 -9.49 -7.30
C SER A 195 -18.01 -8.99 -8.36
N ALA A 196 -17.56 -8.98 -9.60
CA ALA A 196 -18.40 -8.72 -10.76
C ALA A 196 -17.98 -9.64 -11.90
N ASN A 197 -18.93 -9.93 -12.79
CA ASN A 197 -18.66 -10.73 -13.97
C ASN A 197 -17.79 -9.91 -14.95
N HIS A 198 -16.80 -10.55 -15.56
CA HIS A 198 -15.95 -9.96 -16.57
C HIS A 198 -16.73 -9.25 -17.68
N GLN A 199 -17.79 -9.90 -18.19
CA GLN A 199 -18.64 -9.32 -19.26
C GLN A 199 -19.36 -8.04 -18.81
N ASP A 200 -19.83 -8.00 -17.56
CA ASP A 200 -20.55 -6.84 -17.01
C ASP A 200 -19.61 -5.63 -16.84
N ILE A 201 -18.37 -5.89 -16.40
CA ILE A 201 -17.34 -4.86 -16.29
C ILE A 201 -16.99 -4.27 -17.66
N PHE A 202 -16.82 -5.11 -18.67
CA PHE A 202 -16.58 -4.64 -20.04
C PHE A 202 -17.78 -3.92 -20.64
N ALA A 203 -19.01 -4.35 -20.34
CA ALA A 203 -20.22 -3.65 -20.76
C ALA A 203 -20.31 -2.26 -20.12
N ALA A 204 -20.09 -2.15 -18.81
CA ALA A 204 -20.05 -0.89 -18.10
C ALA A 204 -18.95 0.05 -18.65
N TRP A 205 -17.75 -0.48 -18.89
CA TRP A 205 -16.66 0.27 -19.48
C TRP A 205 -16.97 0.79 -20.88
N ARG A 206 -17.57 -0.03 -21.76
CA ARG A 206 -17.99 0.40 -23.11
C ARG A 206 -19.01 1.55 -23.04
N GLN A 207 -19.95 1.51 -22.11
CA GLN A 207 -20.93 2.59 -21.91
C GLN A 207 -20.23 3.90 -21.47
N VAL A 208 -19.28 3.80 -20.53
CA VAL A 208 -18.51 4.96 -20.08
C VAL A 208 -17.71 5.56 -21.24
N ARG A 209 -17.03 4.72 -22.03
CA ARG A 209 -16.26 5.14 -23.19
C ARG A 209 -17.12 5.82 -24.27
N ALA A 210 -18.28 5.27 -24.54
CA ALA A 210 -19.24 5.86 -25.47
C ALA A 210 -19.68 7.28 -25.01
N ARG A 211 -19.97 7.44 -23.72
CA ARG A 211 -20.33 8.75 -23.14
C ARG A 211 -19.17 9.76 -23.21
N GLU A 212 -17.95 9.32 -22.98
CA GLU A 212 -16.75 10.17 -23.10
C GLU A 212 -16.54 10.63 -24.53
N THR A 213 -16.69 9.74 -25.50
CA THR A 213 -16.60 10.06 -26.93
C THR A 213 -17.67 11.07 -27.35
N GLN A 214 -18.91 10.89 -26.91
CA GLN A 214 -20.00 11.84 -27.17
C GLN A 214 -19.73 13.21 -26.53
N ARG A 215 -19.19 13.25 -25.31
CA ARG A 215 -18.82 14.51 -24.64
C ARG A 215 -17.71 15.27 -25.39
N ARG A 216 -16.72 14.54 -25.94
CA ARG A 216 -15.64 15.13 -26.74
C ARG A 216 -16.11 15.64 -28.09
N ALA A 217 -17.10 14.96 -28.71
CA ALA A 217 -17.71 15.37 -29.97
C ALA A 217 -18.76 16.48 -29.81
N ALA A 218 -19.23 16.75 -28.60
CA ALA A 218 -20.20 17.81 -28.36
C ALA A 218 -19.56 19.18 -28.60
N PRO A 219 -20.24 20.10 -29.33
CA PRO A 219 -19.72 21.44 -29.56
C PRO A 219 -19.49 22.15 -28.21
N PRO A 220 -18.45 22.99 -28.11
CA PRO A 220 -18.15 23.70 -26.88
C PRO A 220 -19.38 24.50 -26.44
N LYS A 221 -19.74 24.38 -25.16
CA LYS A 221 -20.84 25.18 -24.60
C LYS A 221 -20.58 26.64 -24.87
N LYS A 222 -21.47 27.29 -25.61
CA LYS A 222 -21.41 28.73 -25.81
C LYS A 222 -21.48 29.40 -24.44
N ILE A 223 -20.38 29.99 -23.99
CA ILE A 223 -20.38 30.81 -22.79
C ILE A 223 -20.99 32.15 -23.21
N SER A 224 -22.24 32.40 -22.79
CA SER A 224 -22.85 33.73 -22.97
C SER A 224 -22.28 34.64 -21.87
N PHE A 225 -21.48 35.61 -22.27
CA PHE A 225 -21.07 36.69 -21.39
C PHE A 225 -22.16 37.75 -21.33
N ASP A 226 -22.61 38.08 -20.13
CA ASP A 226 -23.45 39.28 -19.97
C ASP A 226 -22.59 40.53 -20.22
N ARG A 227 -22.72 41.08 -21.43
CA ARG A 227 -21.94 42.22 -21.90
C ARG A 227 -22.00 43.43 -20.97
N ARG A 228 -23.11 43.57 -20.23
CA ARG A 228 -23.30 44.66 -19.23
C ARG A 228 -22.37 44.55 -18.02
N LYS A 229 -22.08 43.32 -17.59
CA LYS A 229 -21.16 43.07 -16.47
C LYS A 229 -19.70 43.27 -16.82
N PHE A 230 -19.33 43.12 -18.07
CA PHE A 230 -17.96 43.20 -18.57
C PHE A 230 -17.63 44.51 -19.32
N ALA A 231 -18.64 45.35 -19.60
CA ALA A 231 -18.44 46.65 -20.28
C ALA A 231 -17.33 47.51 -19.61
N PRO A 232 -17.21 47.62 -18.29
CA PRO A 232 -16.15 48.43 -17.66
C PRO A 232 -14.71 47.93 -17.90
N TYR A 233 -14.54 46.70 -18.35
CA TYR A 233 -13.24 46.08 -18.57
C TYR A 233 -12.84 46.01 -20.05
N LEU A 234 -13.74 46.37 -20.97
CA LEU A 234 -13.51 46.33 -22.41
C LEU A 234 -13.16 47.68 -23.01
N GLU A 235 -13.25 48.78 -22.20
CA GLU A 235 -12.95 50.15 -22.62
C GLU A 235 -11.58 50.68 -22.12
N ARG A 236 -10.65 49.76 -21.82
CA ARG A 236 -9.26 50.11 -21.48
C ARG A 236 -8.27 49.64 -22.54
#